data_99c15d986eb464d4bcf12b40f5a7f1d1
#
_entry.id   99c15d986eb464d4bcf12b40f5a7f1d1
#
_cell.length_a   1.000
_cell.length_b   1.000
_cell.length_c   1.000
_cell.angle_alpha   90.00
_cell.angle_beta   90.00
_cell.angle_gamma   90.00
#
_symmetry.space_group_name_H-M   'P 1'
#
loop_
_entity.id
_entity.type
_entity.pdbx_description
1 polymer ?
#
loop_
_entity_poly.entity_id
_entity_poly.type
_entity_poly.pdbx_seq_one_letter_code
_entity_poly.pdbx_strand_id
1 'polypeptide(L)'
;MDLNGKDYLAIGTLESYAQIRSYYGEERVVPIYIEVEDGLRLERALEREKRQPVPKYEELCRRFLADQEDYAEEKLAEAGIDRRFSNDKDIMSCVEEVVAFIQAEQKNKQSLFTE
;
A
#
# COMPACT_ATOMS: atom_id res chain seq x y z
N MET A 1 10.27 -9.12 13.90
CA MET A 1 9.81 -10.03 12.84
C MET A 1 10.99 -10.83 12.32
N ASP A 2 10.91 -12.13 12.43
CA ASP A 2 11.95 -13.03 11.97
C ASP A 2 11.54 -13.62 10.61
N LEU A 3 12.35 -13.44 9.60
CA LEU A 3 11.99 -13.84 8.24
C LEU A 3 12.28 -15.29 7.88
N ASN A 4 13.14 -15.98 8.60
CA ASN A 4 13.44 -17.43 8.48
C ASN A 4 12.98 -18.15 7.17
N GLY A 5 13.22 -17.52 6.01
CA GLY A 5 12.84 -18.10 4.74
C GLY A 5 11.36 -18.03 4.39
N LYS A 6 10.54 -17.39 5.21
CA LYS A 6 9.10 -17.22 4.97
C LYS A 6 8.81 -15.82 4.47
N ASP A 7 7.78 -15.70 3.65
CA ASP A 7 7.30 -14.40 3.17
C ASP A 7 6.23 -13.86 4.12
N TYR A 8 6.28 -12.55 4.35
CA TYR A 8 5.36 -11.87 5.25
C TYR A 8 4.70 -10.70 4.54
N LEU A 9 3.42 -10.47 4.86
CA LEU A 9 2.69 -9.28 4.46
C LEU A 9 2.53 -8.36 5.65
N ALA A 10 2.80 -7.07 5.43
CA ALA A 10 2.61 -6.05 6.46
C ALA A 10 1.88 -4.86 5.85
N ILE A 11 0.99 -4.26 6.63
CA ILE A 11 0.26 -3.06 6.24
C ILE A 11 0.81 -1.92 7.07
N GLY A 12 1.11 -0.80 6.42
CA GLY A 12 1.66 0.34 7.14
C GLY A 12 1.69 1.62 6.32
N THR A 13 2.32 2.61 6.90
CA THR A 13 2.51 3.93 6.31
C THR A 13 3.83 3.98 5.55
N LEU A 14 4.09 5.10 4.84
CA LEU A 14 5.39 5.32 4.21
C LEU A 14 6.52 5.34 5.22
N GLU A 15 6.27 5.89 6.41
CA GLU A 15 7.26 5.91 7.48
C GLU A 15 7.60 4.49 7.95
N SER A 16 6.58 3.65 8.16
CA SER A 16 6.78 2.25 8.51
C SER A 16 7.53 1.49 7.43
N TYR A 17 7.19 1.74 6.17
CA TYR A 17 7.88 1.13 5.04
C TYR A 17 9.36 1.49 5.03
N ALA A 18 9.68 2.76 5.23
CA ALA A 18 11.05 3.23 5.25
C ALA A 18 11.86 2.55 6.37
N GLN A 19 11.26 2.38 7.55
CA GLN A 19 11.89 1.71 8.67
C GLN A 19 12.15 0.22 8.40
N ILE A 20 11.16 -0.46 7.84
CA ILE A 20 11.27 -1.89 7.50
C ILE A 20 12.33 -2.09 6.42
N ARG A 21 12.32 -1.25 5.40
CA ARG A 21 13.30 -1.28 4.32
C ARG A 21 14.73 -1.08 4.84
N SER A 22 14.88 -0.13 5.76
CA SER A 22 16.17 0.15 6.38
C SER A 22 16.67 -1.04 7.21
N TYR A 23 15.79 -1.74 7.88
CA TYR A 23 16.13 -2.88 8.73
C TYR A 23 16.47 -4.14 7.92
N TYR A 24 15.66 -4.48 6.91
CA TYR A 24 15.81 -5.73 6.14
C TYR A 24 16.55 -5.58 4.82
N GLY A 25 16.72 -4.36 4.31
CA GLY A 25 17.33 -4.08 3.02
C GLY A 25 16.35 -4.03 1.88
N GLU A 26 16.72 -3.31 0.82
CA GLU A 26 15.82 -3.08 -0.34
C GLU A 26 15.44 -4.38 -1.05
N GLU A 27 16.32 -5.36 -1.06
CA GLU A 27 16.10 -6.61 -1.79
C GLU A 27 15.03 -7.49 -1.15
N ARG A 28 14.81 -7.33 0.16
CA ARG A 28 13.87 -8.16 0.92
C ARG A 28 12.51 -7.53 1.12
N VAL A 29 12.36 -6.25 0.83
CA VAL A 29 11.13 -5.51 1.06
C VAL A 29 10.60 -4.99 -0.26
N VAL A 30 9.43 -5.47 -0.66
CA VAL A 30 8.77 -5.07 -1.90
C VAL A 30 7.54 -4.24 -1.54
N PRO A 31 7.51 -2.95 -1.92
CA PRO A 31 6.34 -2.12 -1.63
C PRO A 31 5.21 -2.40 -2.61
N ILE A 32 4.01 -2.49 -2.07
CA ILE A 32 2.78 -2.58 -2.87
C ILE A 32 1.92 -1.38 -2.48
N TYR A 33 1.78 -0.44 -3.40
CA TYR A 33 0.98 0.75 -3.19
C TYR A 33 -0.32 0.63 -3.97
N ILE A 34 -1.42 0.66 -3.24
CA ILE A 34 -2.76 0.59 -3.83
C ILE A 34 -3.32 2.01 -3.80
N GLU A 35 -3.57 2.56 -4.99
CA GLU A 35 -4.12 3.91 -5.08
C GLU A 35 -5.57 3.90 -5.55
N VAL A 36 -6.30 4.90 -5.09
CA VAL A 36 -7.69 5.13 -5.47
C VAL A 36 -7.78 6.61 -5.87
N GLU A 37 -8.52 6.88 -6.93
CA GLU A 37 -8.75 8.26 -7.35
C GLU A 37 -9.35 9.06 -6.18
N ASP A 38 -8.92 10.33 -6.01
CA ASP A 38 -9.20 11.11 -4.82
C ASP A 38 -10.69 11.27 -4.52
N GLY A 39 -11.50 11.57 -5.53
CA GLY A 39 -12.94 11.72 -5.36
C GLY A 39 -13.59 10.42 -4.88
N LEU A 40 -13.19 9.30 -5.46
CA LEU A 40 -13.71 8.00 -5.08
C LEU A 40 -13.26 7.63 -3.67
N ARG A 41 -12.03 7.93 -3.32
CA ARG A 41 -11.49 7.70 -1.99
C ARG A 41 -12.26 8.48 -0.92
N LEU A 42 -12.53 9.75 -1.18
CA LEU A 42 -13.33 10.60 -0.30
C LEU A 42 -14.75 10.09 -0.17
N GLU A 43 -15.36 9.69 -1.27
CA GLU A 43 -16.71 9.14 -1.31
C GLU A 43 -16.82 7.86 -0.47
N ARG A 44 -15.88 6.94 -0.62
CA ARG A 44 -15.83 5.71 0.17
C ARG A 44 -15.64 5.99 1.65
N ALA A 45 -14.80 6.94 2.01
CA ALA A 45 -14.58 7.34 3.39
C ALA A 45 -15.83 7.95 4.00
N LEU A 46 -16.54 8.79 3.23
CA LEU A 46 -17.79 9.41 3.65
C LEU A 46 -18.87 8.35 3.91
N GLU A 47 -19.00 7.37 3.02
CA GLU A 47 -19.95 6.28 3.21
C GLU A 47 -19.68 5.49 4.48
N ARG A 48 -18.43 5.21 4.77
CA ARG A 48 -18.07 4.52 6.02
C ARG A 48 -18.40 5.35 7.25
N GLU A 49 -18.14 6.65 7.19
CA GLU A 49 -18.40 7.55 8.32
C GLU A 49 -19.89 7.67 8.60
N LYS A 50 -20.73 7.72 7.56
CA LYS A 50 -22.18 7.76 7.71
C LYS A 50 -22.75 6.54 8.45
N ARG A 51 -22.06 5.42 8.40
CA ARG A 51 -22.48 4.17 9.05
C ARG A 51 -22.12 4.13 10.53
N GLN A 52 -21.29 5.06 11.00
CA GLN A 52 -20.92 5.11 12.41
C GLN A 52 -22.10 5.60 13.27
N PRO A 53 -22.21 5.12 14.53
CA PRO A 53 -23.25 5.61 15.43
C PRO A 53 -23.22 7.11 15.64
N VAL A 54 -22.02 7.69 15.71
CA VAL A 54 -21.83 9.14 15.82
C VAL A 54 -20.83 9.57 14.74
N PRO A 55 -21.29 9.97 13.56
CA PRO A 55 -20.39 10.39 12.50
C PRO A 55 -19.57 11.62 12.87
N LYS A 56 -18.27 11.59 12.53
CA LYS A 56 -17.33 12.69 12.81
C LYS A 56 -16.77 13.21 11.51
N TYR A 57 -17.53 14.04 10.81
CA TYR A 57 -17.15 14.52 9.48
C TYR A 57 -15.94 15.43 9.49
N GLU A 58 -15.78 16.25 10.51
CA GLU A 58 -14.60 17.11 10.63
C GLU A 58 -13.32 16.29 10.74
N GLU A 59 -13.36 15.24 11.55
CA GLU A 59 -12.24 14.32 11.72
C GLU A 59 -11.91 13.59 10.42
N LEU A 60 -12.94 13.18 9.68
CA LEU A 60 -12.79 12.53 8.39
C LEU A 60 -12.06 13.45 7.40
N CYS A 61 -12.46 14.71 7.33
CA CYS A 61 -11.83 15.68 6.44
C CYS A 61 -10.38 15.93 6.81
N ARG A 62 -10.09 15.99 8.10
CA ARG A 62 -8.72 16.18 8.59
C ARG A 62 -7.82 15.01 8.19
N ARG A 63 -8.30 13.79 8.37
CA ARG A 63 -7.55 12.58 7.99
C ARG A 63 -7.35 12.50 6.49
N PHE A 64 -8.37 12.86 5.71
CA PHE A 64 -8.27 12.86 4.25
C PHE A 64 -7.16 13.82 3.78
N LEU A 65 -7.13 15.03 4.32
CA LEU A 65 -6.11 16.01 3.96
C LEU A 65 -4.71 15.59 4.40
N ALA A 66 -4.61 14.98 5.58
CA ALA A 66 -3.34 14.45 6.07
C ALA A 66 -2.82 13.34 5.16
N ASP A 67 -3.69 12.44 4.73
CA ASP A 67 -3.32 11.35 3.82
C ASP A 67 -2.88 11.89 2.45
N GLN A 68 -3.53 12.94 1.95
CA GLN A 68 -3.13 13.60 0.71
C GLN A 68 -1.69 14.11 0.80
N GLU A 69 -1.32 14.69 1.91
CA GLU A 69 0.02 15.18 2.14
C GLU A 69 1.03 14.04 2.33
N ASP A 70 0.67 13.03 3.14
CA ASP A 70 1.54 11.90 3.46
C ASP A 70 1.87 11.05 2.24
N TYR A 71 0.94 10.93 1.30
CA TYR A 71 1.11 10.11 0.10
C TYR A 71 1.22 10.95 -1.18
N ALA A 72 1.74 12.17 -1.07
CA ALA A 72 2.00 13.02 -2.22
C ALA A 72 3.03 12.36 -3.17
N GLU A 73 2.93 12.68 -4.46
CA GLU A 73 3.81 12.11 -5.49
C GLU A 73 5.30 12.24 -5.13
N GLU A 74 5.69 13.37 -4.59
CA GLU A 74 7.08 13.61 -4.19
C GLU A 74 7.55 12.63 -3.12
N LYS A 75 6.69 12.36 -2.14
CA LYS A 75 7.02 11.44 -1.04
C LYS A 75 7.07 9.99 -1.51
N LEU A 76 6.18 9.60 -2.42
CA LEU A 76 6.20 8.28 -3.03
C LEU A 76 7.47 8.07 -3.84
N ALA A 77 7.88 9.07 -4.62
CA ALA A 77 9.10 9.02 -5.40
C ALA A 77 10.34 8.91 -4.51
N GLU A 78 10.40 9.68 -3.43
CA GLU A 78 11.50 9.62 -2.47
C GLU A 78 11.61 8.25 -1.79
N ALA A 79 10.47 7.60 -1.54
CA ALA A 79 10.42 6.27 -0.95
C ALA A 79 10.77 5.16 -1.95
N GLY A 80 10.91 5.49 -3.24
CA GLY A 80 11.20 4.51 -4.27
C GLY A 80 10.00 3.67 -4.67
N ILE A 81 8.80 4.17 -4.45
CA ILE A 81 7.56 3.47 -4.81
C ILE A 81 7.15 3.88 -6.21
N ASP A 82 7.46 3.04 -7.19
CA ASP A 82 7.14 3.28 -8.59
C ASP A 82 6.04 2.35 -9.11
N ARG A 83 5.79 1.24 -8.45
CA ARG A 83 4.74 0.30 -8.83
C ARG A 83 3.47 0.58 -8.05
N ARG A 84 2.38 0.85 -8.76
CA ARG A 84 1.09 1.20 -8.18
C ARG A 84 -0.01 0.32 -8.73
N PHE A 85 -0.99 0.03 -7.89
CA PHE A 85 -2.17 -0.76 -8.26
C PHE A 85 -3.40 0.08 -8.02
N SER A 86 -4.28 0.17 -9.00
CA SER A 86 -5.48 1.00 -8.93
C SER A 86 -6.66 0.19 -8.40
N ASN A 87 -7.36 0.71 -7.41
CA ASN A 87 -8.61 0.14 -6.90
C ASN A 87 -9.79 1.07 -7.22
N ASP A 88 -9.82 1.59 -8.45
CA ASP A 88 -10.85 2.54 -8.87
C ASP A 88 -12.12 1.86 -9.38
N LYS A 89 -12.02 0.65 -9.87
CA LYS A 89 -13.14 -0.06 -10.48
C LYS A 89 -13.64 -1.18 -9.58
N ASP A 90 -13.00 -2.32 -9.66
CA ASP A 90 -13.41 -3.55 -9.00
C ASP A 90 -12.29 -4.03 -8.09
N ILE A 91 -12.64 -4.31 -6.84
CA ILE A 91 -11.67 -4.79 -5.86
C ILE A 91 -11.02 -6.10 -6.30
N MET A 92 -11.78 -6.97 -6.97
CA MET A 92 -11.25 -8.27 -7.44
C MET A 92 -10.18 -8.09 -8.51
N SER A 93 -10.36 -7.14 -9.42
CA SER A 93 -9.34 -6.82 -10.42
C SER A 93 -8.05 -6.34 -9.77
N CYS A 94 -8.16 -5.49 -8.77
CA CYS A 94 -6.99 -5.02 -8.03
C CYS A 94 -6.29 -6.17 -7.31
N VAL A 95 -7.05 -7.03 -6.64
CA VAL A 95 -6.51 -8.20 -5.95
C VAL A 95 -5.76 -9.12 -6.92
N GLU A 96 -6.34 -9.38 -8.08
CA GLU A 96 -5.72 -10.22 -9.10
C GLU A 96 -4.38 -9.65 -9.58
N GLU A 97 -4.31 -8.35 -9.81
CA GLU A 97 -3.07 -7.67 -10.22
C GLU A 97 -2.01 -7.76 -9.14
N VAL A 98 -2.38 -7.56 -7.89
CA VAL A 98 -1.46 -7.63 -6.75
C VAL A 98 -0.94 -9.04 -6.58
N VAL A 99 -1.81 -10.04 -6.65
CA VAL A 99 -1.42 -11.46 -6.52
C VAL A 99 -0.47 -11.84 -7.64
N ALA A 100 -0.76 -11.44 -8.87
CA ALA A 100 0.11 -11.73 -10.01
C ALA A 100 1.49 -11.10 -9.83
N PHE A 101 1.55 -9.88 -9.31
CA PHE A 101 2.81 -9.20 -9.02
C PHE A 101 3.61 -9.93 -7.95
N ILE A 102 2.97 -10.36 -6.86
CA ILE A 102 3.63 -11.10 -5.79
C ILE A 102 4.20 -12.42 -6.32
N GLN A 103 3.43 -13.14 -7.13
CA GLN A 103 3.88 -14.42 -7.71
C GLN A 103 5.07 -14.23 -8.63
N ALA A 104 5.07 -13.16 -9.43
CA ALA A 104 6.20 -12.86 -10.31
C ALA A 104 7.47 -12.54 -9.51
N GLU A 105 7.34 -11.79 -8.42
CA GLU A 105 8.48 -11.49 -7.54
C GLU A 105 9.02 -12.75 -6.86
N GLN A 106 8.16 -13.65 -6.43
CA GLN A 106 8.58 -14.91 -5.84
C GLN A 106 9.33 -15.79 -6.83
N LYS A 107 8.88 -15.86 -8.09
CA LYS A 107 9.57 -16.59 -9.14
C LYS A 107 10.95 -16.02 -9.42
N ASN A 108 11.08 -14.70 -9.47
CA ASN A 108 12.35 -14.03 -9.69
C ASN A 108 13.36 -14.36 -8.60
N LYS A 109 12.89 -14.37 -7.34
CA LYS A 109 13.73 -14.74 -6.20
C LYS A 109 14.19 -16.20 -6.27
N GLN A 110 13.28 -17.11 -6.63
CA GLN A 110 13.59 -18.53 -6.79
C GLN A 110 14.60 -18.74 -7.93
N SER A 111 14.41 -18.04 -9.03
CA SER A 111 15.31 -18.11 -10.17
C SER A 111 16.72 -17.67 -9.82
N LEU A 112 16.87 -16.70 -8.93
CA LEU A 112 18.18 -16.23 -8.48
C LEU A 112 18.90 -17.24 -7.57
N PHE A 113 18.15 -18.11 -6.89
CA PHE A 113 18.72 -19.06 -5.94
C PHE A 113 18.85 -20.50 -6.46
N THR A 114 18.28 -20.80 -7.62
CA THR A 114 18.27 -22.17 -8.16
C THR A 114 19.29 -22.44 -9.26
N GLU A 115 20.18 -21.54 -9.50
CA GLU A 115 21.28 -21.76 -10.47
C GLU A 115 22.28 -22.81 -9.99
#